data_20e515e7c74a51440daf1da8419b8b80
#
_entry.id   20e515e7c74a51440daf1da8419b8b80
#
_cell.length_a   1.000
_cell.length_b   1.000
_cell.length_c   1.000
_cell.angle_alpha   90.00
_cell.angle_beta   90.00
_cell.angle_gamma   90.00
#
_symmetry.space_group_name_H-M   'P 1'
#
loop_
_entity.id
_entity.type
_entity.pdbx_description
1 polymer ?
#
loop_
_entity_poly.entity_id
_entity_poly.type
_entity_poly.pdbx_seq_one_letter_code
_entity_poly.pdbx_strand_id
1 'polypeptide(L)'
;YSDQAAKVMGDFANTSGSVLIAGNGNRSDYARRSQIVGTGNVLNGTANGTSANNTMAGFQNTGTNVNRVAVVGTGNKISDGTSDVVIGDYHEMSGGTNNVVLGAMATKEDVVSKTYTPSLGNSSGTPGGYTGRPIPYNVRATVPTKTHTANISNAVMLGYNTDVQKNGGVALGSESVSSVDAGVYGYSPDTN
;
A
#
# COMPACT_ATOMS: atom_id res chain seq x y z
N TYR A 1 1.46 -3.00 17.01
CA TYR A 1 2.08 -3.86 17.97
C TYR A 1 2.97 -3.06 18.90
N SER A 2 3.03 -3.42 20.16
CA SER A 2 3.66 -2.65 21.24
C SER A 2 5.15 -2.33 21.05
N ASP A 3 5.86 -3.07 20.21
CA ASP A 3 7.29 -2.86 19.99
C ASP A 3 7.62 -1.51 19.37
N GLN A 4 6.65 -0.91 18.72
CA GLN A 4 6.83 0.41 18.10
C GLN A 4 6.70 1.56 19.12
N ALA A 5 5.97 1.36 20.18
CA ALA A 5 5.85 2.37 21.24
C ALA A 5 7.18 2.63 21.92
N ALA A 6 7.99 1.60 22.14
CA ALA A 6 9.32 1.74 22.74
C ALA A 6 10.31 2.48 21.82
N LYS A 7 10.24 2.26 20.51
CA LYS A 7 11.06 2.99 19.53
C LYS A 7 10.66 4.46 19.42
N VAL A 8 9.37 4.76 19.47
CA VAL A 8 8.87 6.14 19.44
C VAL A 8 9.44 6.97 20.60
N MET A 9 9.53 6.40 21.77
CA MET A 9 10.07 7.10 22.95
C MET A 9 11.56 7.39 22.85
N GLY A 10 12.33 6.56 22.16
CA GLY A 10 13.78 6.72 21.98
C GLY A 10 14.18 7.74 20.92
N ASP A 11 13.31 8.03 19.97
CA ASP A 11 13.67 8.77 18.75
C ASP A 11 13.08 10.19 18.65
N PHE A 12 12.49 10.70 19.70
CA PHE A 12 11.93 12.06 19.70
C PHE A 12 12.93 13.14 19.28
N ALA A 13 14.17 12.95 19.61
CA ALA A 13 15.23 13.92 19.28
C ALA A 13 15.63 13.87 17.79
N ASN A 14 15.43 12.76 17.11
CA ASN A 14 15.93 12.50 15.76
C ASN A 14 14.89 12.59 14.66
N THR A 15 13.62 12.80 14.97
CA THR A 15 12.51 12.79 14.00
C THR A 15 12.40 11.52 13.15
N SER A 16 13.20 10.50 13.45
CA SER A 16 13.32 9.30 12.64
C SER A 16 12.34 8.20 13.03
N GLY A 17 11.68 8.26 14.18
CA GLY A 17 10.94 7.13 14.69
C GLY A 17 9.50 7.35 15.12
N SER A 18 8.89 8.50 14.93
CA SER A 18 7.53 8.75 15.40
C SER A 18 6.49 7.94 14.62
N VAL A 19 6.10 6.78 15.13
CA VAL A 19 5.02 5.97 14.55
C VAL A 19 3.94 5.74 15.62
N LEU A 20 2.71 6.16 15.32
CA LEU A 20 1.55 5.82 16.10
C LEU A 20 0.94 4.52 15.54
N ILE A 21 0.83 3.49 16.37
CA ILE A 21 0.15 2.25 16.00
C ILE A 21 -0.98 2.00 16.98
N ALA A 22 -2.20 1.91 16.49
CA ALA A 22 -3.38 1.59 17.28
C ALA A 22 -4.18 0.45 16.64
N GLY A 23 -4.62 -0.51 17.45
CA GLY A 23 -5.41 -1.65 16.99
C GLY A 23 -4.67 -2.98 17.14
N ASN A 24 -5.00 -3.96 16.31
CA ASN A 24 -4.53 -5.32 16.47
C ASN A 24 -3.76 -5.83 15.23
N GLY A 25 -2.63 -6.49 15.46
CA GLY A 25 -1.85 -7.13 14.38
C GLY A 25 -1.23 -6.17 13.37
N ASN A 26 -1.21 -4.87 13.64
CA ASN A 26 -0.52 -3.90 12.79
C ASN A 26 0.99 -4.05 12.95
N ARG A 27 1.71 -3.84 11.86
CA ARG A 27 3.17 -3.92 11.83
C ARG A 27 3.78 -2.73 11.10
N SER A 28 4.93 -2.29 11.61
CA SER A 28 5.74 -1.25 10.96
C SER A 28 7.22 -1.64 11.03
N ASP A 29 7.93 -1.44 9.93
CA ASP A 29 9.38 -1.65 9.84
C ASP A 29 9.99 -0.57 8.94
N TYR A 30 11.08 0.07 9.39
CA TYR A 30 11.69 1.22 8.71
C TYR A 30 10.68 2.33 8.35
N ALA A 31 9.70 2.59 9.22
CA ALA A 31 8.74 3.67 9.06
C ALA A 31 8.99 4.79 10.07
N ARG A 32 8.63 6.01 9.71
CA ARG A 32 8.75 7.18 10.59
C ARG A 32 7.66 8.22 10.33
N ARG A 33 7.33 8.99 11.36
CA ARG A 33 6.31 10.06 11.29
C ARG A 33 5.01 9.59 10.64
N SER A 34 4.57 8.38 10.99
CA SER A 34 3.44 7.73 10.34
C SER A 34 2.41 7.28 11.37
N GLN A 35 1.17 7.12 10.93
CA GLN A 35 0.06 6.66 11.74
C GLN A 35 -0.54 5.41 11.12
N ILE A 36 -0.75 4.38 11.92
CA ILE A 36 -1.36 3.11 11.53
C ILE A 36 -2.48 2.79 12.51
N VAL A 37 -3.70 2.73 12.02
CA VAL A 37 -4.89 2.47 12.84
C VAL A 37 -5.72 1.35 12.23
N GLY A 38 -6.12 0.38 13.04
CA GLY A 38 -6.99 -0.71 12.59
C GLY A 38 -6.41 -2.09 12.82
N THR A 39 -6.58 -3.00 11.89
CA THR A 39 -6.18 -4.39 12.08
C THR A 39 -5.40 -4.94 10.89
N GLY A 40 -4.25 -5.55 11.18
CA GLY A 40 -3.44 -6.26 10.18
C GLY A 40 -2.78 -5.37 9.13
N ASN A 41 -2.69 -4.07 9.36
CA ASN A 41 -2.03 -3.17 8.43
C ASN A 41 -0.51 -3.27 8.55
N VAL A 42 0.19 -3.15 7.43
CA VAL A 42 1.64 -3.28 7.34
C VAL A 42 2.24 -2.06 6.63
N LEU A 43 3.17 -1.38 7.28
CA LEU A 43 3.90 -0.26 6.69
C LEU A 43 5.40 -0.55 6.75
N ASN A 44 5.98 -0.85 5.60
CA ASN A 44 7.38 -1.22 5.50
C ASN A 44 8.19 -0.20 4.68
N GLY A 45 9.45 -0.06 5.04
CA GLY A 45 10.46 0.61 4.24
C GLY A 45 11.69 -0.28 4.11
N THR A 46 12.81 0.33 3.78
CA THR A 46 14.15 -0.30 3.80
C THR A 46 15.11 0.52 4.65
N ALA A 47 16.26 -0.04 5.01
CA ALA A 47 17.29 0.66 5.76
C ALA A 47 17.75 1.97 5.08
N ASN A 48 17.70 2.01 3.75
CA ASN A 48 18.10 3.18 2.94
C ASN A 48 16.91 3.98 2.39
N GLY A 49 15.69 3.46 2.52
CA GLY A 49 14.47 4.10 2.00
C GLY A 49 13.31 3.89 2.97
N THR A 50 13.22 4.75 3.98
CA THR A 50 12.17 4.66 4.98
C THR A 50 10.83 5.14 4.43
N SER A 51 9.77 4.42 4.76
CA SER A 51 8.41 4.92 4.60
C SER A 51 8.13 6.04 5.59
N ALA A 52 7.76 7.23 5.13
CA ALA A 52 7.63 8.39 6.00
C ALA A 52 6.39 9.24 5.74
N ASN A 53 5.87 9.85 6.82
CA ASN A 53 4.74 10.78 6.77
C ASN A 53 3.46 10.16 6.20
N ASN A 54 3.18 8.91 6.53
CA ASN A 54 2.05 8.19 6.01
C ASN A 54 0.91 8.10 7.03
N THR A 55 -0.31 8.01 6.53
CA THR A 55 -1.50 7.65 7.31
C THR A 55 -2.11 6.40 6.71
N MET A 56 -2.27 5.36 7.52
CA MET A 56 -2.88 4.11 7.12
C MET A 56 -3.98 3.74 8.10
N ALA A 57 -5.20 3.56 7.61
CA ALA A 57 -6.33 3.20 8.44
C ALA A 57 -7.19 2.12 7.78
N GLY A 58 -7.62 1.13 8.58
CA GLY A 58 -8.54 0.09 8.13
C GLY A 58 -8.03 -1.32 8.34
N PHE A 59 -8.21 -2.19 7.36
CA PHE A 59 -7.99 -3.62 7.50
C PHE A 59 -7.06 -4.17 6.40
N GLN A 60 -5.98 -4.83 6.82
CA GLN A 60 -5.03 -5.53 5.92
C GLN A 60 -4.45 -4.68 4.78
N ASN A 61 -4.28 -3.38 4.98
CA ASN A 61 -3.58 -2.54 4.03
C ASN A 61 -2.06 -2.73 4.13
N THR A 62 -1.37 -2.62 3.01
CA THR A 62 0.10 -2.71 2.95
C THR A 62 0.67 -1.50 2.22
N GLY A 63 1.62 -0.82 2.86
CA GLY A 63 2.45 0.21 2.25
C GLY A 63 3.92 -0.21 2.27
N THR A 64 4.61 -0.10 1.14
CA THR A 64 6.03 -0.45 1.03
C THR A 64 6.78 0.67 0.30
N ASN A 65 7.80 1.23 0.93
CA ASN A 65 8.58 2.36 0.39
C ASN A 65 7.70 3.56 0.01
N VAL A 66 6.72 3.91 0.82
CA VAL A 66 5.76 4.97 0.54
C VAL A 66 6.04 6.23 1.35
N ASN A 67 5.83 7.39 0.76
CA ASN A 67 6.09 8.67 1.41
C ASN A 67 4.92 9.65 1.20
N ARG A 68 4.43 10.24 2.29
CA ARG A 68 3.28 11.15 2.27
C ARG A 68 2.03 10.53 1.65
N VAL A 69 1.79 9.26 1.92
CA VAL A 69 0.67 8.50 1.38
C VAL A 69 -0.42 8.33 2.44
N ALA A 70 -1.66 8.59 2.06
CA ALA A 70 -2.82 8.30 2.87
C ALA A 70 -3.58 7.10 2.30
N VAL A 71 -3.73 6.04 3.09
CA VAL A 71 -4.47 4.83 2.72
C VAL A 71 -5.58 4.59 3.73
N VAL A 72 -6.82 4.53 3.26
CA VAL A 72 -7.98 4.23 4.11
C VAL A 72 -8.86 3.18 3.44
N GLY A 73 -9.11 2.07 4.11
CA GLY A 73 -9.98 1.02 3.59
C GLY A 73 -9.46 -0.38 3.84
N THR A 74 -9.73 -1.31 2.94
CA THR A 74 -9.44 -2.73 3.12
C THR A 74 -8.57 -3.29 2.00
N GLY A 75 -7.51 -4.01 2.36
CA GLY A 75 -6.73 -4.81 1.41
C GLY A 75 -5.97 -4.03 0.35
N ASN A 76 -5.77 -2.74 0.55
CA ASN A 76 -4.99 -1.92 -0.38
C ASN A 76 -3.50 -2.24 -0.28
N LYS A 77 -2.81 -2.29 -1.42
CA LYS A 77 -1.37 -2.50 -1.51
C LYS A 77 -0.73 -1.40 -2.34
N ILE A 78 0.06 -0.57 -1.69
CA ILE A 78 0.73 0.56 -2.32
C ILE A 78 2.24 0.38 -2.16
N SER A 79 2.97 0.40 -3.27
CA SER A 79 4.44 0.33 -3.26
C SER A 79 5.06 1.48 -4.03
N ASP A 80 6.18 1.98 -3.53
CA ASP A 80 7.01 3.00 -4.17
C ASP A 80 6.25 4.29 -4.54
N GLY A 81 5.14 4.57 -3.85
CA GLY A 81 4.26 5.72 -4.08
C GLY A 81 4.67 6.95 -3.25
N THR A 82 4.37 8.14 -3.78
CA THR A 82 4.65 9.39 -3.08
C THR A 82 3.51 10.39 -3.24
N SER A 83 3.03 10.93 -2.12
CA SER A 83 1.95 11.94 -2.11
C SER A 83 0.64 11.44 -2.71
N ASP A 84 0.32 10.18 -2.51
CA ASP A 84 -0.90 9.58 -3.01
C ASP A 84 -1.99 9.54 -1.93
N VAL A 85 -3.24 9.68 -2.34
CA VAL A 85 -4.42 9.46 -1.51
C VAL A 85 -5.22 8.29 -2.09
N VAL A 86 -5.38 7.23 -1.31
CA VAL A 86 -6.09 6.01 -1.70
C VAL A 86 -7.16 5.72 -0.65
N ILE A 87 -8.40 5.87 -1.02
CA ILE A 87 -9.55 5.61 -0.15
C ILE A 87 -10.49 4.63 -0.84
N GLY A 88 -10.62 3.45 -0.25
CA GLY A 88 -11.44 2.37 -0.78
C GLY A 88 -10.79 1.01 -0.58
N ASP A 89 -11.18 0.05 -1.40
CA ASP A 89 -10.82 -1.33 -1.14
C ASP A 89 -10.09 -1.97 -2.31
N TYR A 90 -9.09 -2.79 -1.99
CA TYR A 90 -8.34 -3.66 -2.90
C TYR A 90 -7.60 -2.95 -4.03
N HIS A 91 -7.21 -1.70 -3.85
CA HIS A 91 -6.33 -1.01 -4.78
C HIS A 91 -4.91 -1.58 -4.69
N GLU A 92 -4.34 -1.98 -5.82
CA GLU A 92 -2.93 -2.32 -5.96
C GLU A 92 -2.24 -1.32 -6.89
N MET A 93 -1.32 -0.53 -6.32
CA MET A 93 -0.58 0.53 -7.02
C MET A 93 0.91 0.33 -6.84
N SER A 94 1.68 0.58 -7.88
CA SER A 94 3.14 0.51 -7.86
C SER A 94 3.76 1.72 -8.54
N GLY A 95 4.53 2.49 -7.79
CA GLY A 95 5.16 3.72 -8.24
C GLY A 95 4.19 4.88 -8.45
N GLY A 96 4.71 5.97 -8.95
CA GLY A 96 3.93 7.18 -9.22
C GLY A 96 3.88 8.18 -8.08
N THR A 97 3.31 9.33 -8.37
CA THR A 97 3.20 10.44 -7.40
C THR A 97 1.95 11.28 -7.63
N ASN A 98 1.45 11.88 -6.53
CA ASN A 98 0.36 12.85 -6.54
C ASN A 98 -0.94 12.29 -7.13
N ASN A 99 -1.28 11.05 -6.84
CA ASN A 99 -2.51 10.44 -7.31
C ASN A 99 -3.63 10.55 -6.27
N VAL A 100 -4.86 10.68 -6.74
CA VAL A 100 -6.07 10.62 -5.92
C VAL A 100 -6.94 9.46 -6.41
N VAL A 101 -7.16 8.49 -5.55
CA VAL A 101 -7.93 7.28 -5.85
C VAL A 101 -9.04 7.12 -4.81
N LEU A 102 -10.28 7.19 -5.25
CA LEU A 102 -11.46 7.02 -4.40
C LEU A 102 -12.42 6.00 -5.02
N GLY A 103 -12.69 4.92 -4.31
CA GLY A 103 -13.61 3.88 -4.75
C GLY A 103 -13.15 2.49 -4.31
N ALA A 104 -13.51 1.47 -5.07
CA ALA A 104 -13.07 0.11 -4.81
C ALA A 104 -12.74 -0.62 -6.13
N MET A 105 -11.88 -1.60 -6.06
CA MET A 105 -11.59 -2.47 -7.18
C MET A 105 -12.57 -3.65 -7.22
N ALA A 106 -12.86 -4.14 -8.41
CA ALA A 106 -13.53 -5.42 -8.57
C ALA A 106 -12.65 -6.55 -8.03
N THR A 107 -13.26 -7.47 -7.28
CA THR A 107 -12.53 -8.56 -6.63
C THR A 107 -12.99 -9.93 -7.11
N LYS A 108 -12.14 -10.91 -6.89
CA LYS A 108 -12.43 -12.34 -7.05
C LYS A 108 -11.84 -13.12 -5.88
N GLU A 109 -12.36 -14.31 -5.65
CA GLU A 109 -11.69 -15.29 -4.78
C GLU A 109 -10.61 -16.01 -5.58
N ASP A 110 -9.43 -16.11 -4.99
CA ASP A 110 -8.29 -16.79 -5.61
C ASP A 110 -7.54 -17.64 -4.60
N VAL A 111 -6.74 -18.56 -5.09
CA VAL A 111 -5.85 -19.37 -4.26
C VAL A 111 -4.46 -18.76 -4.29
N VAL A 112 -4.08 -18.16 -3.17
CA VAL A 112 -2.79 -17.49 -3.01
C VAL A 112 -1.82 -18.40 -2.30
N SER A 113 -0.65 -18.61 -2.88
CA SER A 113 0.45 -19.34 -2.25
C SER A 113 1.14 -18.46 -1.22
N LYS A 114 1.27 -18.97 -0.01
CA LYS A 114 2.01 -18.35 1.09
C LYS A 114 3.09 -19.30 1.58
N THR A 115 4.06 -18.76 2.29
CA THR A 115 5.14 -19.56 2.88
C THR A 115 5.16 -19.32 4.38
N TYR A 116 5.12 -20.38 5.13
CA TYR A 116 5.37 -20.37 6.57
C TYR A 116 6.78 -20.85 6.83
N THR A 117 7.58 -20.06 7.53
CA THR A 117 8.91 -20.45 7.97
C THR A 117 8.87 -20.63 9.48
N PRO A 118 8.91 -21.87 9.99
CA PRO A 118 8.89 -22.11 11.43
C PRO A 118 10.15 -21.50 12.07
N SER A 119 9.97 -20.80 13.17
CA SER A 119 11.07 -20.44 14.07
C SER A 119 11.33 -21.63 14.98
N LEU A 120 12.44 -22.31 14.79
CA LEU A 120 12.90 -23.33 15.70
C LEU A 120 13.64 -22.63 16.85
N GLY A 121 13.00 -22.58 18.02
CA GLY A 121 13.58 -22.00 19.21
C GLY A 121 14.99 -22.57 19.50
N ASN A 122 15.88 -21.72 19.95
CA ASN A 122 17.21 -22.13 20.35
C ASN A 122 17.23 -22.53 21.82
N SER A 123 17.51 -23.78 22.09
CA SER A 123 17.65 -24.31 23.48
C SER A 123 18.99 -23.93 24.13
N SER A 124 19.90 -23.28 23.42
CA SER A 124 21.27 -23.02 23.90
C SER A 124 21.67 -21.54 24.08
N GLY A 125 20.71 -20.61 24.07
CA GLY A 125 20.99 -19.20 24.38
C GLY A 125 21.89 -18.46 23.40
N THR A 126 22.17 -19.01 22.23
CA THR A 126 22.97 -18.34 21.20
C THR A 126 22.07 -17.38 20.38
N PRO A 127 22.47 -16.11 20.15
CA PRO A 127 21.74 -15.23 19.26
C PRO A 127 21.72 -15.78 17.83
N GLY A 128 20.54 -16.06 17.29
CA GLY A 128 20.36 -16.61 15.97
C GLY A 128 19.62 -17.95 16.04
N GLY A 129 18.31 -17.89 16.22
CA GLY A 129 17.46 -19.09 16.20
C GLY A 129 17.53 -19.78 14.82
N TYR A 130 17.54 -21.10 14.83
CA TYR A 130 17.40 -21.86 13.59
C TYR A 130 16.03 -21.58 12.98
N THR A 131 16.01 -21.17 11.73
CA THR A 131 14.79 -21.13 10.94
C THR A 131 14.55 -22.50 10.31
N GLY A 132 13.35 -23.02 10.48
CA GLY A 132 12.95 -24.26 9.82
C GLY A 132 12.85 -24.08 8.30
N ARG A 133 12.77 -25.20 7.60
CA ARG A 133 12.54 -25.17 6.15
C ARG A 133 11.22 -24.45 5.83
N PRO A 134 11.20 -23.51 4.88
CA PRO A 134 9.98 -22.88 4.42
C PRO A 134 8.96 -23.90 3.92
N ILE A 135 7.74 -23.80 4.41
CA ILE A 135 6.62 -24.68 4.06
C ILE A 135 5.62 -23.87 3.23
N PRO A 136 5.50 -24.15 1.93
CA PRO A 136 4.47 -23.51 1.12
C PRO A 136 3.09 -24.05 1.49
N TYR A 137 2.11 -23.17 1.53
CA TYR A 137 0.70 -23.51 1.73
C TYR A 137 -0.20 -22.56 0.94
N ASN A 138 -1.38 -23.03 0.59
CA ASN A 138 -2.34 -22.27 -0.17
C ASN A 138 -3.48 -21.80 0.71
N VAL A 139 -3.87 -20.54 0.56
CA VAL A 139 -5.04 -19.96 1.21
C VAL A 139 -5.98 -19.36 0.19
N ARG A 140 -7.26 -19.44 0.43
CA ARG A 140 -8.24 -18.63 -0.32
C ARG A 140 -8.15 -17.19 0.18
N ALA A 141 -8.11 -16.27 -0.75
CA ALA A 141 -8.06 -14.85 -0.47
C ALA A 141 -8.86 -14.06 -1.49
N THR A 142 -9.50 -13.00 -1.04
CA THR A 142 -10.08 -11.99 -1.92
C THR A 142 -8.95 -11.15 -2.50
N VAL A 143 -8.89 -11.07 -3.81
CA VAL A 143 -7.88 -10.30 -4.54
C VAL A 143 -8.54 -9.42 -5.59
N PRO A 144 -7.94 -8.28 -5.97
CA PRO A 144 -8.48 -7.48 -7.07
C PRO A 144 -8.41 -8.25 -8.40
N THR A 145 -9.35 -7.98 -9.29
CA THR A 145 -9.36 -8.58 -10.64
C THR A 145 -8.31 -7.97 -11.56
N LYS A 146 -7.89 -6.76 -11.28
CA LYS A 146 -6.81 -6.05 -11.97
C LYS A 146 -6.05 -5.15 -11.00
N THR A 147 -4.83 -4.79 -11.34
CA THR A 147 -4.02 -3.78 -10.66
C THR A 147 -4.06 -2.48 -11.43
N HIS A 148 -3.78 -1.35 -10.78
CA HIS A 148 -3.58 -0.09 -11.47
C HIS A 148 -2.33 -0.11 -12.36
N THR A 149 -2.37 0.68 -13.42
CA THR A 149 -1.20 0.89 -14.27
C THR A 149 -0.05 1.47 -13.44
N ALA A 150 1.12 0.85 -13.54
CA ALA A 150 2.28 1.23 -12.73
C ALA A 150 2.89 2.57 -13.16
N ASN A 151 3.51 3.27 -12.20
CA ASN A 151 4.25 4.52 -12.40
C ASN A 151 3.41 5.69 -12.96
N ILE A 152 2.11 5.67 -12.69
CA ILE A 152 1.21 6.77 -13.07
C ILE A 152 1.29 7.89 -12.03
N SER A 153 1.37 9.12 -12.51
CA SER A 153 1.46 10.32 -11.67
C SER A 153 0.45 11.39 -12.05
N ASN A 154 0.04 12.19 -11.05
CA ASN A 154 -0.92 13.28 -11.20
C ASN A 154 -2.29 12.81 -11.70
N ALA A 155 -2.70 11.60 -11.35
CA ALA A 155 -3.94 10.99 -11.80
C ALA A 155 -5.08 11.18 -10.80
N VAL A 156 -6.29 11.24 -11.31
CA VAL A 156 -7.53 11.24 -10.52
C VAL A 156 -8.40 10.05 -10.96
N MET A 157 -8.70 9.17 -10.02
CA MET A 157 -9.51 7.97 -10.21
C MET A 157 -10.66 7.99 -9.22
N LEU A 158 -11.87 8.26 -9.68
CA LEU A 158 -13.06 8.36 -8.82
C LEU A 158 -14.13 7.39 -9.31
N GLY A 159 -14.34 6.30 -8.59
CA GLY A 159 -15.40 5.33 -8.89
C GLY A 159 -14.96 3.88 -8.70
N TYR A 160 -15.89 2.97 -9.01
CA TYR A 160 -15.64 1.54 -8.91
C TYR A 160 -14.82 1.06 -10.11
N ASN A 161 -13.75 0.31 -9.84
CA ASN A 161 -12.91 -0.37 -10.85
C ASN A 161 -12.33 0.57 -11.92
N THR A 162 -12.04 1.82 -11.56
CA THR A 162 -11.43 2.82 -12.45
C THR A 162 -9.94 2.57 -12.64
N ASP A 163 -9.38 3.03 -13.77
CA ASP A 163 -7.93 3.03 -13.99
C ASP A 163 -7.50 4.24 -14.83
N VAL A 164 -6.29 4.71 -14.60
CA VAL A 164 -5.62 5.73 -15.40
C VAL A 164 -4.33 5.14 -15.94
N GLN A 165 -4.15 5.16 -17.26
CA GLN A 165 -3.01 4.56 -17.96
C GLN A 165 -1.99 5.61 -18.46
N LYS A 166 -2.27 6.88 -18.25
CA LYS A 166 -1.43 8.00 -18.68
C LYS A 166 -1.33 9.05 -17.58
N ASN A 167 -0.15 9.65 -17.42
CA ASN A 167 0.07 10.69 -16.44
C ASN A 167 -0.89 11.88 -16.64
N GLY A 168 -1.39 12.42 -15.54
CA GLY A 168 -2.34 13.55 -15.58
C GLY A 168 -3.75 13.17 -16.03
N GLY A 169 -4.03 11.88 -16.20
CA GLY A 169 -5.33 11.39 -16.61
C GLY A 169 -6.39 11.49 -15.51
N VAL A 170 -7.65 11.56 -15.93
CA VAL A 170 -8.82 11.55 -15.05
C VAL A 170 -9.76 10.44 -15.50
N ALA A 171 -10.05 9.50 -14.59
CA ALA A 171 -11.08 8.47 -14.76
C ALA A 171 -12.18 8.72 -13.75
N LEU A 172 -13.39 8.99 -14.22
CA LEU A 172 -14.54 9.33 -13.40
C LEU A 172 -15.73 8.42 -13.73
N GLY A 173 -16.25 7.76 -12.72
CA GLY A 173 -17.39 6.83 -12.84
C GLY A 173 -16.94 5.36 -12.85
N SER A 174 -17.92 4.47 -12.71
CA SER A 174 -17.68 3.01 -12.67
C SER A 174 -17.05 2.52 -13.97
N GLU A 175 -16.03 1.64 -13.88
CA GLU A 175 -15.32 1.01 -15.00
C GLU A 175 -14.62 1.99 -15.96
N SER A 176 -14.52 3.28 -15.59
CA SER A 176 -13.87 4.28 -16.43
C SER A 176 -12.38 4.04 -16.55
N VAL A 177 -11.84 4.21 -17.76
CA VAL A 177 -10.40 4.12 -18.04
C VAL A 177 -9.95 5.37 -18.82
N SER A 178 -8.91 6.02 -18.31
CA SER A 178 -8.26 7.13 -19.00
C SER A 178 -6.98 6.63 -19.67
N SER A 179 -7.01 6.42 -20.99
CA SER A 179 -5.92 5.80 -21.76
C SER A 179 -5.23 6.75 -22.74
N VAL A 180 -5.67 8.01 -22.81
CA VAL A 180 -5.15 9.02 -23.72
C VAL A 180 -4.24 9.98 -22.98
N ASP A 181 -3.13 10.39 -23.57
CA ASP A 181 -2.20 11.35 -22.99
C ASP A 181 -2.86 12.73 -22.82
N ALA A 182 -2.52 13.43 -21.74
CA ALA A 182 -2.97 14.79 -21.51
C ALA A 182 -2.49 15.72 -22.65
N GLY A 183 -3.38 16.59 -23.12
CA GLY A 183 -3.06 17.53 -24.21
C GLY A 183 -3.29 16.99 -25.62
N VAL A 184 -3.73 15.76 -25.76
CA VAL A 184 -4.24 15.27 -27.07
C VAL A 184 -5.64 15.87 -27.27
N TYR A 185 -5.81 16.56 -28.40
CA TYR A 185 -7.12 17.09 -28.76
C TYR A 185 -8.14 15.94 -28.92
N GLY A 186 -9.28 16.10 -28.32
CA GLY A 186 -10.43 15.23 -28.59
C GLY A 186 -10.86 15.36 -30.06
N TYR A 187 -11.84 14.55 -30.45
CA TYR A 187 -12.44 14.64 -31.79
C TYR A 187 -12.87 16.10 -32.08
N SER A 188 -12.22 16.69 -33.07
CA SER A 188 -12.66 17.95 -33.67
C SER A 188 -13.48 17.59 -34.90
N PRO A 189 -14.80 17.85 -34.92
CA PRO A 189 -15.54 17.68 -36.17
C PRO A 189 -14.94 18.62 -37.22
N ASP A 190 -14.65 18.08 -38.39
CA ASP A 190 -14.21 18.88 -39.53
C ASP A 190 -15.21 20.02 -39.75
N THR A 191 -14.75 21.23 -39.52
CA THR A 191 -15.47 22.42 -39.95
C THR A 191 -15.09 22.64 -41.42
N ASN A 192 -15.91 22.11 -42.33
CA ASN A 192 -15.91 22.52 -43.72
C ASN A 192 -16.35 23.98 -43.84
#